data_ad0ca897b9e07e589e390e919b1fc2b0
#
_entry.id   ad0ca897b9e07e589e390e919b1fc2b0
#
_cell.length_a   1.000
_cell.length_b   1.000
_cell.length_c   1.000
_cell.angle_alpha   90.00
_cell.angle_beta   90.00
_cell.angle_gamma   90.00
#
_symmetry.space_group_name_H-M   'P 1'
#
loop_
_entity.id
_entity.type
_entity.pdbx_description
1 polymer ?
#
loop_
_entity_poly.entity_id
_entity_poly.type
_entity_poly.pdbx_seq_one_letter_code
_entity_poly.pdbx_strand_id
1 'polypeptide(L)'
;MKIKSSFLNIKNKKLEYLTYGDFSNNSPVLILLHEGLGSVAMWRQIPQLIYEKTNLNLVVYSRFGYGKSSNSELPRPLNYMTIEAEKYLPILIQKLKIKNYFLIGHSDGGTIAALGSRGKTINNLIGTVLLAPHFFIEDDNLKAIEKTRYQYEHGSLRSKLEKYHIDVD
;
A
#
# COMPACT_ATOMS: atom_id res chain seq x y z
N MET A 1 9.21 -12.26 -17.81
CA MET A 1 8.88 -11.39 -16.66
C MET A 1 9.04 -12.18 -15.37
N LYS A 2 9.83 -11.67 -14.38
CA LYS A 2 10.04 -12.34 -13.10
C LYS A 2 9.08 -11.74 -12.08
N ILE A 3 8.10 -12.54 -11.65
CA ILE A 3 7.12 -12.14 -10.62
C ILE A 3 7.35 -13.00 -9.39
N LYS A 4 7.40 -12.40 -8.21
CA LYS A 4 7.59 -13.11 -6.95
C LYS A 4 6.61 -12.58 -5.90
N SER A 5 5.77 -13.47 -5.38
CA SER A 5 4.95 -13.22 -4.19
C SER A 5 5.68 -13.75 -2.96
N SER A 6 5.69 -12.98 -1.87
CA SER A 6 6.40 -13.36 -0.65
C SER A 6 5.89 -12.58 0.56
N PHE A 7 6.47 -12.88 1.73
CA PHE A 7 6.21 -12.17 2.97
C PHE A 7 7.50 -11.62 3.55
N LEU A 8 7.41 -10.42 4.08
CA LEU A 8 8.49 -9.75 4.78
C LEU A 8 8.22 -9.84 6.30
N ASN A 9 9.17 -10.40 7.05
CA ASN A 9 9.03 -10.46 8.50
C ASN A 9 9.45 -9.13 9.13
N ILE A 10 8.51 -8.51 9.86
CA ILE A 10 8.73 -7.29 10.65
C ILE A 10 8.36 -7.62 12.09
N LYS A 11 9.36 -7.83 12.94
CA LYS A 11 9.18 -8.42 14.29
C LYS A 11 8.43 -9.76 14.15
N ASN A 12 7.30 -9.90 14.85
CA ASN A 12 6.47 -11.12 14.87
C ASN A 12 5.33 -11.08 13.83
N LYS A 13 5.32 -10.10 12.93
CA LYS A 13 4.27 -9.92 11.92
C LYS A 13 4.82 -10.14 10.51
N LYS A 14 3.97 -10.63 9.60
CA LYS A 14 4.27 -10.87 8.19
C LYS A 14 3.58 -9.80 7.35
N LEU A 15 4.33 -9.15 6.46
CA LEU A 15 3.83 -8.17 5.51
C LEU A 15 3.84 -8.80 4.10
N GLU A 16 2.66 -8.95 3.49
CA GLU A 16 2.52 -9.47 2.13
C GLU A 16 3.08 -8.48 1.11
N TYR A 17 3.86 -8.98 0.16
CA TYR A 17 4.28 -8.18 -0.98
C TYR A 17 4.41 -9.01 -2.26
N LEU A 18 4.34 -8.30 -3.40
CA LEU A 18 4.52 -8.83 -4.75
C LEU A 18 5.53 -7.95 -5.48
N THR A 19 6.49 -8.57 -6.16
CA THR A 19 7.48 -7.85 -6.97
C THR A 19 7.41 -8.25 -8.43
N TYR A 20 7.70 -7.28 -9.30
CA TYR A 20 7.89 -7.45 -10.73
C TYR A 20 9.29 -6.99 -11.10
N GLY A 21 9.99 -7.78 -11.93
CA GLY A 21 11.32 -7.47 -12.41
C GLY A 21 12.45 -8.13 -11.64
N ASP A 22 13.65 -7.63 -11.81
CA ASP A 22 14.88 -8.15 -11.21
C ASP A 22 15.50 -7.12 -10.25
N PHE A 23 15.41 -7.39 -8.97
CA PHE A 23 15.92 -6.53 -7.89
C PHE A 23 17.43 -6.68 -7.65
N SER A 24 18.12 -7.50 -8.45
CA SER A 24 19.58 -7.63 -8.38
C SER A 24 20.30 -6.43 -9.01
N ASN A 25 19.63 -5.70 -9.88
CA ASN A 25 20.16 -4.48 -10.49
C ASN A 25 19.81 -3.24 -9.62
N ASN A 26 20.50 -2.14 -9.87
CA ASN A 26 20.27 -0.87 -9.17
C ASN A 26 19.21 0.02 -9.84
N SER A 27 18.36 -0.55 -10.70
CA SER A 27 17.29 0.20 -11.35
C SER A 27 16.31 0.76 -10.32
N PRO A 28 15.74 1.92 -10.56
CA PRO A 28 14.70 2.47 -9.69
C PRO A 28 13.50 1.52 -9.57
N VAL A 29 12.86 1.53 -8.41
CA VAL A 29 11.71 0.70 -8.09
C VAL A 29 10.46 1.55 -7.95
N LEU A 30 9.36 1.17 -8.59
CA LEU A 30 8.05 1.75 -8.35
C LEU A 30 7.42 1.05 -7.13
N ILE A 31 7.06 1.80 -6.09
CA ILE A 31 6.37 1.27 -4.90
C ILE A 31 4.91 1.71 -4.96
N LEU A 32 4.00 0.74 -5.05
CA LEU A 32 2.56 0.99 -5.10
C LEU A 32 1.93 0.89 -3.72
N LEU A 33 1.20 1.92 -3.34
CA LEU A 33 0.53 2.11 -2.05
C LEU A 33 -0.98 2.09 -2.27
N HIS A 34 -1.67 1.09 -1.73
CA HIS A 34 -3.10 0.85 -1.97
C HIS A 34 -4.01 1.80 -1.17
N GLU A 35 -5.26 1.92 -1.60
CA GLU A 35 -6.34 2.67 -0.97
C GLU A 35 -6.79 2.09 0.39
N GLY A 36 -7.78 2.71 1.03
CA GLY A 36 -8.23 2.41 2.38
C GLY A 36 -8.61 0.95 2.64
N LEU A 37 -9.29 0.31 1.70
CA LEU A 37 -9.71 -1.10 1.76
C LEU A 37 -8.94 -2.00 0.79
N GLY A 38 -7.82 -1.52 0.25
CA GLY A 38 -7.06 -2.21 -0.77
C GLY A 38 -6.11 -3.29 -0.24
N SER A 39 -5.52 -4.02 -1.18
CA SER A 39 -4.52 -5.05 -0.94
C SER A 39 -3.70 -5.29 -2.21
N VAL A 40 -2.64 -6.12 -2.12
CA VAL A 40 -1.89 -6.59 -3.30
C VAL A 40 -2.83 -7.12 -4.37
N ALA A 41 -3.79 -7.98 -4.00
CA ALA A 41 -4.70 -8.61 -4.95
C ALA A 41 -5.68 -7.63 -5.61
N MET A 42 -6.05 -6.55 -4.93
CA MET A 42 -7.01 -5.58 -5.45
C MET A 42 -6.43 -4.65 -6.52
N TRP A 43 -5.12 -4.57 -6.66
CA TRP A 43 -4.49 -3.90 -7.79
C TRP A 43 -4.71 -4.62 -9.12
N ARG A 44 -5.09 -5.90 -9.08
CA ARG A 44 -5.38 -6.73 -10.26
C ARG A 44 -4.24 -6.68 -11.29
N GLN A 45 -4.53 -6.26 -12.52
CA GLN A 45 -3.58 -6.19 -13.63
C GLN A 45 -2.72 -4.91 -13.64
N ILE A 46 -3.06 -3.91 -12.84
CA ILE A 46 -2.40 -2.59 -12.87
C ILE A 46 -0.88 -2.68 -12.69
N PRO A 47 -0.34 -3.44 -11.69
CA PRO A 47 1.11 -3.55 -11.52
C PRO A 47 1.82 -4.16 -12.72
N GLN A 48 1.20 -5.17 -13.34
CA GLN A 48 1.74 -5.81 -14.54
C GLN A 48 1.79 -4.84 -15.72
N LEU A 49 0.69 -4.12 -15.97
CA LEU A 49 0.61 -3.13 -17.04
C LEU A 49 1.63 -2.00 -16.86
N ILE A 50 1.82 -1.53 -15.63
CA ILE A 50 2.84 -0.52 -15.32
C ILE A 50 4.23 -1.10 -15.63
N TYR A 51 4.54 -2.31 -15.17
CA TYR A 51 5.82 -2.96 -15.44
C TYR A 51 6.08 -3.11 -16.95
N GLU A 52 5.11 -3.60 -17.70
CA GLU A 52 5.22 -3.80 -19.17
C GLU A 52 5.45 -2.47 -19.92
N LYS A 53 4.87 -1.38 -19.44
CA LYS A 53 5.00 -0.06 -20.07
C LYS A 53 6.27 0.68 -19.69
N THR A 54 6.77 0.50 -18.47
CA THR A 54 7.91 1.26 -17.95
C THR A 54 9.21 0.48 -17.93
N ASN A 55 9.13 -0.85 -17.91
CA ASN A 55 10.24 -1.78 -17.67
C ASN A 55 11.00 -1.50 -16.36
N LEU A 56 10.39 -0.76 -15.42
CA LEU A 56 10.95 -0.49 -14.11
C LEU A 56 10.54 -1.60 -13.13
N ASN A 57 11.45 -1.99 -12.25
CA ASN A 57 11.12 -2.88 -11.15
C ASN A 57 9.98 -2.29 -10.32
N LEU A 58 9.10 -3.16 -9.81
CA LEU A 58 7.92 -2.72 -9.10
C LEU A 58 7.67 -3.58 -7.87
N VAL A 59 7.24 -2.97 -6.78
CA VAL A 59 6.75 -3.64 -5.59
C VAL A 59 5.37 -3.12 -5.21
N VAL A 60 4.50 -4.05 -4.87
CA VAL A 60 3.18 -3.80 -4.28
C VAL A 60 3.16 -4.51 -2.93
N TYR A 61 2.61 -3.91 -1.90
CA TYR A 61 2.45 -4.59 -0.61
C TYR A 61 1.08 -4.30 0.01
N SER A 62 0.61 -5.23 0.83
CA SER A 62 -0.58 -5.03 1.65
C SER A 62 -0.16 -4.52 3.02
N ARG A 63 -0.68 -3.37 3.46
CA ARG A 63 -0.46 -2.85 4.81
C ARG A 63 -0.94 -3.85 5.86
N PHE A 64 -0.46 -3.75 7.10
CA PHE A 64 -0.98 -4.57 8.18
C PHE A 64 -2.49 -4.40 8.36
N GLY A 65 -3.20 -5.51 8.55
CA GLY A 65 -4.66 -5.59 8.57
C GLY A 65 -5.31 -5.67 7.19
N TYR A 66 -4.53 -5.81 6.11
CA TYR A 66 -5.04 -5.93 4.74
C TYR A 66 -4.41 -7.10 4.00
N GLY A 67 -5.12 -7.60 2.99
CA GLY A 67 -4.65 -8.69 2.14
C GLY A 67 -4.30 -9.92 2.95
N LYS A 68 -3.11 -10.45 2.73
CA LYS A 68 -2.55 -11.58 3.47
C LYS A 68 -1.51 -11.17 4.52
N SER A 69 -1.42 -9.88 4.81
CA SER A 69 -0.59 -9.37 5.90
C SER A 69 -1.19 -9.71 7.25
N SER A 70 -0.34 -9.79 8.28
CA SER A 70 -0.80 -9.96 9.67
C SER A 70 -1.73 -8.82 10.08
N ASN A 71 -2.61 -9.11 11.04
CA ASN A 71 -3.58 -8.14 11.55
C ASN A 71 -2.90 -6.88 12.11
N SER A 72 -3.58 -5.75 11.98
CA SER A 72 -3.25 -4.51 12.69
C SER A 72 -3.85 -4.53 14.10
N GLU A 73 -3.34 -3.66 14.96
CA GLU A 73 -4.01 -3.37 16.23
C GLU A 73 -5.25 -2.51 15.98
N LEU A 74 -6.34 -2.81 16.66
CA LEU A 74 -7.60 -2.07 16.58
C LEU A 74 -7.96 -1.51 17.97
N PRO A 75 -8.59 -0.34 18.05
CA PRO A 75 -8.84 0.59 16.94
C PRO A 75 -7.54 1.17 16.37
N ARG A 76 -7.51 1.45 15.07
CA ARG A 76 -6.34 2.10 14.46
C ARG A 76 -6.15 3.50 15.04
N PRO A 77 -4.91 3.92 15.34
CA PRO A 77 -4.64 5.27 15.79
C PRO A 77 -4.96 6.29 14.69
N LEU A 78 -5.38 7.49 15.04
CA LEU A 78 -5.75 8.56 14.09
C LEU A 78 -4.61 8.90 13.13
N ASN A 79 -3.36 8.73 13.56
CA ASN A 79 -2.16 8.99 12.76
C ASN A 79 -1.65 7.74 12.00
N TYR A 80 -2.49 6.76 11.73
CA TYR A 80 -2.06 5.49 11.09
C TYR A 80 -1.35 5.69 9.75
N MET A 81 -1.75 6.68 8.95
CA MET A 81 -1.08 6.99 7.68
C MET A 81 0.34 7.51 7.89
N THR A 82 0.55 8.33 8.93
CA THR A 82 1.89 8.80 9.32
C THR A 82 2.76 7.64 9.79
N ILE A 83 2.20 6.74 10.61
CA ILE A 83 2.92 5.53 11.05
C ILE A 83 3.30 4.67 9.85
N GLU A 84 2.42 4.50 8.88
CA GLU A 84 2.73 3.75 7.66
C GLU A 84 3.87 4.41 6.87
N ALA A 85 3.79 5.73 6.66
CA ALA A 85 4.76 6.50 5.90
C ALA A 85 6.14 6.56 6.56
N GLU A 86 6.20 6.75 7.89
CA GLU A 86 7.44 7.03 8.61
C GLU A 86 8.08 5.78 9.25
N LYS A 87 7.33 4.70 9.40
CA LYS A 87 7.81 3.46 10.04
C LYS A 87 7.81 2.27 9.10
N TYR A 88 6.66 1.88 8.54
CA TYR A 88 6.56 0.63 7.80
C TYR A 88 7.10 0.71 6.37
N LEU A 89 6.83 1.79 5.67
CA LEU A 89 7.37 2.02 4.33
C LEU A 89 8.91 2.07 4.32
N PRO A 90 9.60 2.78 5.22
CA PRO A 90 11.06 2.73 5.32
C PRO A 90 11.61 1.33 5.63
N ILE A 91 10.94 0.55 6.50
CA ILE A 91 11.33 -0.83 6.79
C ILE A 91 11.22 -1.71 5.54
N LEU A 92 10.13 -1.58 4.76
CA LEU A 92 9.97 -2.29 3.49
C LEU A 92 11.13 -1.98 2.54
N ILE A 93 11.40 -0.69 2.32
CA ILE A 93 12.47 -0.20 1.44
C ILE A 93 13.83 -0.77 1.86
N GLN A 94 14.16 -0.68 3.14
CA GLN A 94 15.41 -1.20 3.70
C GLN A 94 15.55 -2.71 3.53
N LYS A 95 14.51 -3.47 3.89
CA LYS A 95 14.56 -4.94 3.85
C LYS A 95 14.59 -5.48 2.43
N LEU A 96 13.97 -4.82 1.47
CA LEU A 96 14.05 -5.14 0.04
C LEU A 96 15.30 -4.56 -0.62
N LYS A 97 16.16 -3.84 0.13
CA LYS A 97 17.41 -3.21 -0.35
C LYS A 97 17.18 -2.27 -1.55
N ILE A 98 16.03 -1.60 -1.56
CA ILE A 98 15.68 -0.64 -2.60
C ILE A 98 16.53 0.62 -2.40
N LYS A 99 17.29 1.01 -3.44
CA LYS A 99 18.18 2.18 -3.37
C LYS A 99 17.49 3.45 -3.88
N ASN A 100 16.89 3.37 -5.06
CA ASN A 100 16.22 4.49 -5.71
C ASN A 100 14.77 4.08 -6.01
N TYR A 101 13.81 4.96 -5.77
CA TYR A 101 12.41 4.57 -5.95
C TYR A 101 11.50 5.74 -6.25
N PHE A 102 10.32 5.40 -6.78
CA PHE A 102 9.16 6.25 -6.90
C PHE A 102 8.05 5.72 -6.00
N LEU A 103 7.21 6.61 -5.48
CA LEU A 103 5.98 6.24 -4.79
C LEU A 103 4.78 6.50 -5.71
N ILE A 104 3.90 5.53 -5.83
CA ILE A 104 2.61 5.67 -6.53
C ILE A 104 1.52 5.29 -5.55
N GLY A 105 0.76 6.26 -5.07
CA GLY A 105 -0.26 6.03 -4.06
C GLY A 105 -1.66 6.40 -4.55
N HIS A 106 -2.64 5.56 -4.21
CA HIS A 106 -4.05 5.80 -4.48
C HIS A 106 -4.82 6.00 -3.18
N SER A 107 -5.62 7.07 -3.09
CA SER A 107 -6.46 7.40 -1.94
C SER A 107 -5.61 7.49 -0.66
N ASP A 108 -5.86 6.65 0.38
CA ASP A 108 -5.00 6.53 1.57
C ASP A 108 -3.53 6.37 1.20
N GLY A 109 -3.23 5.50 0.22
CA GLY A 109 -1.88 5.30 -0.29
C GLY A 109 -1.27 6.56 -0.88
N GLY A 110 -2.09 7.43 -1.48
CA GLY A 110 -1.68 8.75 -1.97
C GLY A 110 -1.27 9.68 -0.82
N THR A 111 -2.06 9.71 0.25
CA THR A 111 -1.73 10.47 1.47
C THR A 111 -0.47 9.93 2.15
N ILE A 112 -0.33 8.59 2.24
CA ILE A 112 0.87 7.94 2.77
C ILE A 112 2.10 8.29 1.93
N ALA A 113 1.99 8.28 0.59
CA ALA A 113 3.07 8.66 -0.31
C ALA A 113 3.50 10.13 -0.11
N ALA A 114 2.53 11.04 0.04
CA ALA A 114 2.79 12.45 0.30
C ALA A 114 3.47 12.66 1.67
N LEU A 115 2.99 11.98 2.71
CA LEU A 115 3.61 11.99 4.04
C LEU A 115 5.05 11.45 3.99
N GLY A 116 5.24 10.34 3.30
CA GLY A 116 6.53 9.71 3.09
C GLY A 116 7.53 10.62 2.36
N SER A 117 7.06 11.40 1.38
CA SER A 117 7.93 12.32 0.62
C SER A 117 8.48 13.50 1.43
N ARG A 118 7.89 13.82 2.59
CA ARG A 118 8.37 14.86 3.52
C ARG A 118 9.49 14.38 4.44
N GLY A 119 9.63 13.08 4.62
CA GLY A 119 10.46 12.50 5.66
C GLY A 119 11.95 12.65 5.39
N LYS A 120 12.73 13.07 6.40
CA LYS A 120 14.20 13.07 6.36
C LYS A 120 14.81 11.66 6.27
N THR A 121 13.98 10.63 6.48
CA THR A 121 14.38 9.22 6.53
C THR A 121 14.34 8.52 5.17
N ILE A 122 13.84 9.19 4.15
CA ILE A 122 13.66 8.59 2.82
C ILE A 122 14.70 9.19 1.87
N ASN A 123 15.94 8.69 1.96
CA ASN A 123 16.96 8.99 0.98
C ASN A 123 16.59 8.34 -0.37
N ASN A 124 16.89 9.03 -1.47
CA ASN A 124 16.79 8.51 -2.84
C ASN A 124 15.36 8.31 -3.38
N LEU A 125 14.35 8.98 -2.83
CA LEU A 125 13.07 9.15 -3.49
C LEU A 125 13.26 10.03 -4.74
N ILE A 126 12.89 9.49 -5.90
CA ILE A 126 13.04 10.20 -7.18
C ILE A 126 11.79 11.03 -7.49
N GLY A 127 10.61 10.53 -7.17
CA GLY A 127 9.36 11.23 -7.42
C GLY A 127 8.16 10.50 -6.83
N THR A 128 7.02 11.20 -6.81
CA THR A 128 5.78 10.71 -6.23
C THR A 128 4.61 10.98 -7.16
N VAL A 129 3.76 9.98 -7.37
CA VAL A 129 2.48 10.09 -8.07
C VAL A 129 1.36 9.91 -7.08
N LEU A 130 0.50 10.91 -6.96
CA LEU A 130 -0.61 10.95 -6.02
C LEU A 130 -1.93 10.85 -6.79
N LEU A 131 -2.66 9.76 -6.58
CA LEU A 131 -3.95 9.52 -7.21
C LEU A 131 -5.04 9.68 -6.15
N ALA A 132 -5.85 10.75 -6.26
CA ALA A 132 -6.92 11.09 -5.34
C ALA A 132 -6.51 11.03 -3.86
N PRO A 133 -5.43 11.70 -3.42
CA PRO A 133 -5.01 11.70 -2.01
C PRO A 133 -6.01 12.48 -1.15
N HIS A 134 -6.11 12.11 0.13
CA HIS A 134 -6.92 12.84 1.12
C HIS A 134 -6.03 13.75 1.96
N PHE A 135 -6.04 15.04 1.68
CA PHE A 135 -5.29 16.04 2.48
C PHE A 135 -6.17 16.77 3.50
N PHE A 136 -7.46 16.74 3.30
CA PHE A 136 -8.49 17.26 4.18
C PHE A 136 -9.76 16.42 4.05
N ILE A 137 -10.66 16.57 5.02
CA ILE A 137 -11.93 15.83 5.05
C ILE A 137 -12.98 16.72 4.40
N GLU A 138 -13.65 16.19 3.37
CA GLU A 138 -14.78 16.83 2.69
C GLU A 138 -16.08 16.13 3.13
N ASP A 139 -17.20 16.85 3.13
CA ASP A 139 -18.51 16.31 3.51
C ASP A 139 -18.92 15.09 2.69
N ASP A 140 -18.57 15.10 1.39
CA ASP A 140 -18.88 13.97 0.51
C ASP A 140 -18.04 12.73 0.85
N ASN A 141 -16.83 12.91 1.35
CA ASN A 141 -16.02 11.79 1.87
C ASN A 141 -16.65 11.18 3.13
N LEU A 142 -17.17 12.01 4.04
CA LEU A 142 -17.87 11.51 5.23
C LEU A 142 -19.11 10.70 4.87
N LYS A 143 -19.95 11.21 3.96
CA LYS A 143 -21.11 10.49 3.43
C LYS A 143 -20.73 9.16 2.76
N ALA A 144 -19.63 9.16 1.99
CA ALA A 144 -19.12 7.94 1.36
C ALA A 144 -18.66 6.91 2.39
N ILE A 145 -18.01 7.33 3.48
CA ILE A 145 -17.57 6.47 4.58
C ILE A 145 -18.80 5.87 5.30
N GLU A 146 -19.81 6.68 5.62
CA GLU A 146 -21.06 6.22 6.25
C GLU A 146 -21.78 5.19 5.36
N LYS A 147 -21.90 5.46 4.07
CA LYS A 147 -22.48 4.52 3.10
C LYS A 147 -21.66 3.22 3.03
N THR A 148 -20.35 3.31 3.04
CA THR A 148 -19.46 2.15 3.02
C THR A 148 -19.62 1.32 4.28
N ARG A 149 -19.67 1.97 5.45
CA ARG A 149 -19.96 1.32 6.73
C ARG A 149 -21.30 0.61 6.72
N TYR A 150 -22.36 1.26 6.27
CA TYR A 150 -23.68 0.65 6.15
C TYR A 150 -23.67 -0.59 5.23
N GLN A 151 -22.99 -0.49 4.09
CA GLN A 151 -22.83 -1.62 3.15
C GLN A 151 -22.01 -2.78 3.74
N TYR A 152 -21.07 -2.47 4.63
CA TYR A 152 -20.30 -3.47 5.34
C TYR A 152 -21.17 -4.19 6.40
N GLU A 153 -21.89 -3.43 7.21
CA GLU A 153 -22.72 -3.95 8.32
C GLU A 153 -23.99 -4.67 7.84
N HIS A 154 -24.63 -4.19 6.76
CA HIS A 154 -25.96 -4.64 6.32
C HIS A 154 -26.03 -5.11 4.86
N GLY A 155 -24.97 -4.89 4.07
CA GLY A 155 -24.96 -5.24 2.66
C GLY A 155 -24.00 -6.37 2.32
N SER A 156 -23.51 -6.36 1.07
CA SER A 156 -22.61 -7.41 0.54
C SER A 156 -21.12 -7.02 0.58
N LEU A 157 -20.77 -5.89 1.20
CA LEU A 157 -19.38 -5.42 1.14
C LEU A 157 -18.45 -6.35 1.90
N ARG A 158 -18.83 -6.80 3.10
CA ARG A 158 -18.05 -7.72 3.91
C ARG A 158 -17.67 -8.98 3.12
N SER A 159 -18.65 -9.66 2.52
CA SER A 159 -18.41 -10.88 1.73
C SER A 159 -17.58 -10.65 0.46
N LYS A 160 -17.57 -9.42 -0.06
CA LYS A 160 -16.67 -9.04 -1.16
C LYS A 160 -15.24 -8.84 -0.69
N LEU A 161 -15.04 -8.24 0.49
CA LEU A 161 -13.72 -8.01 1.07
C LEU A 161 -13.05 -9.31 1.51
N GLU A 162 -13.79 -10.29 2.03
CA GLU A 162 -13.32 -11.63 2.40
C GLU A 162 -12.58 -12.35 1.26
N LYS A 163 -12.84 -11.97 0.01
CA LYS A 163 -12.13 -12.52 -1.16
C LYS A 163 -10.69 -12.01 -1.29
N TYR A 164 -10.36 -10.91 -0.64
CA TYR A 164 -9.10 -10.19 -0.80
C TYR A 164 -8.31 -10.01 0.49
N HIS A 165 -8.94 -10.27 1.64
CA HIS A 165 -8.36 -10.09 2.96
C HIS A 165 -8.53 -11.36 3.79
N ILE A 166 -7.53 -11.70 4.60
CA ILE A 166 -7.60 -12.85 5.52
C ILE A 166 -8.57 -12.55 6.67
N ASP A 167 -8.57 -11.30 7.11
CA ASP A 167 -9.41 -10.81 8.20
C ASP A 167 -10.08 -9.52 7.75
N VAL A 168 -11.37 -9.43 7.95
CA VAL A 168 -12.19 -8.28 7.55
C VAL A 168 -12.89 -7.60 8.73
N ASP A 169 -12.73 -8.13 9.96
CA ASP A 169 -13.28 -7.58 11.21
C ASP A 169 -12.39 -6.55 11.88
#